data_1c52f2fdb0671f7050dafdecdcd839ae
#
_entry.id   1c52f2fdb0671f7050dafdecdcd839ae
#
_cell.length_a   1.000
_cell.length_b   1.000
_cell.length_c   1.000
_cell.angle_alpha   90.00
_cell.angle_beta   90.00
_cell.angle_gamma   90.00
#
_symmetry.space_group_name_H-M   'P 1'
#
loop_
_entity.id
_entity.type
_entity.pdbx_description
1 polymer ?
#
loop_
_entity_poly.entity_id
_entity_poly.type
_entity_poly.pdbx_seq_one_letter_code
_entity_poly.pdbx_strand_id
1 'polypeptide(L)'
;MTSWVAAGSAKDLAKAHATKIIQCLKDHGSLGKDGIARLTGLNPNQVARRLPELQKVGMVATTGQTVYSDAGRSEREWSLT
;
A
#
# COMPACT_ATOMS: atom_id res chain seq x y z
N MET A 1 6.40 3.46 -28.79
CA MET A 1 6.37 3.96 -27.40
C MET A 1 5.07 3.61 -26.69
N THR A 2 3.95 3.89 -27.30
CA THR A 2 2.65 3.65 -26.67
C THR A 2 2.25 2.18 -26.56
N SER A 3 2.78 1.32 -27.41
CA SER A 3 2.42 -0.09 -27.41
C SER A 3 2.84 -0.82 -26.13
N TRP A 4 3.94 -0.42 -25.51
CA TRP A 4 4.38 -1.05 -24.29
C TRP A 4 3.40 -0.80 -23.13
N VAL A 5 2.69 0.30 -23.15
CA VAL A 5 1.71 0.64 -22.11
C VAL A 5 0.61 -0.42 -22.06
N ALA A 6 0.09 -0.79 -23.22
CA ALA A 6 -0.95 -1.81 -23.28
C ALA A 6 -0.44 -3.18 -22.84
N ALA A 7 0.78 -3.52 -23.24
CA ALA A 7 1.37 -4.82 -22.91
C ALA A 7 1.70 -4.93 -21.42
N GLY A 8 2.08 -3.83 -20.79
CA GLY A 8 2.49 -3.85 -19.40
C GLY A 8 1.45 -3.38 -18.41
N SER A 9 0.22 -3.17 -18.84
CA SER A 9 -0.78 -2.46 -18.04
C SER A 9 -1.02 -3.07 -16.64
N ALA A 10 -1.11 -4.38 -16.53
CA ALA A 10 -1.36 -5.03 -15.23
C ALA A 10 -0.18 -4.86 -14.27
N LYS A 11 1.04 -5.04 -14.78
CA LYS A 11 2.25 -4.86 -13.96
C LYS A 11 2.47 -3.40 -13.63
N ASP A 12 2.20 -2.50 -14.57
CA ASP A 12 2.37 -1.07 -14.35
C ASP A 12 1.37 -0.57 -13.31
N LEU A 13 0.14 -1.08 -13.34
CA LEU A 13 -0.86 -0.72 -12.34
C LEU A 13 -0.45 -1.17 -10.94
N ALA A 14 0.01 -2.41 -10.82
CA ALA A 14 0.49 -2.93 -9.55
C ALA A 14 1.70 -2.14 -9.03
N LYS A 15 2.63 -1.79 -9.93
CA LYS A 15 3.79 -1.00 -9.58
C LYS A 15 3.41 0.42 -9.18
N ALA A 16 2.45 1.02 -9.87
CA ALA A 16 1.96 2.34 -9.52
C ALA A 16 1.31 2.35 -8.14
N HIS A 17 0.50 1.34 -7.83
CA HIS A 17 -0.09 1.20 -6.51
C HIS A 17 0.98 1.03 -5.43
N ALA A 18 1.96 0.18 -5.66
CA ALA A 18 3.06 -0.05 -4.74
C ALA A 18 3.84 1.23 -4.48
N THR A 19 4.14 2.00 -5.53
CA THR A 19 4.85 3.27 -5.42
C THR A 19 4.06 4.27 -4.56
N LYS A 20 2.76 4.36 -4.77
CA LYS A 20 1.90 5.24 -3.98
C LYS A 20 1.89 4.86 -2.50
N ILE A 21 1.83 3.56 -2.20
CA ILE A 21 1.84 3.06 -0.83
C ILE A 21 3.16 3.40 -0.16
N ILE A 22 4.28 3.13 -0.82
CA ILE A 22 5.61 3.43 -0.29
C ILE A 22 5.77 4.91 -0.04
N GLN A 23 5.39 5.75 -0.98
CA GLN A 23 5.48 7.20 -0.83
C GLN A 23 4.61 7.69 0.32
N CYS A 24 3.41 7.13 0.47
CA CYS A 24 2.51 7.45 1.57
C CYS A 24 3.15 7.15 2.93
N LEU A 25 3.72 5.97 3.08
CA LEU A 25 4.39 5.59 4.32
C LEU A 25 5.65 6.42 4.58
N LYS A 26 6.34 6.83 3.52
CA LYS A 26 7.49 7.71 3.65
C LYS A 26 7.09 9.10 4.15
N ASP A 27 5.98 9.63 3.63
CA ASP A 27 5.54 10.99 3.95
C ASP A 27 4.81 11.07 5.30
N HIS A 28 4.07 10.02 5.67
CA HIS A 28 3.18 10.04 6.83
C HIS A 28 3.60 9.11 7.96
N GLY A 29 4.56 8.25 7.73
CA GLY A 29 4.99 7.27 8.72
C GLY A 29 4.11 6.03 8.74
N SER A 30 4.05 5.36 9.88
CA SER A 30 3.32 4.10 10.00
C SER A 30 1.82 4.31 9.92
N LEU A 31 1.14 3.48 9.13
CA LEU A 31 -0.30 3.58 8.90
C LEU A 31 -0.92 2.19 8.77
N GLY A 32 -2.22 2.12 9.06
CA GLY A 32 -3.01 0.95 8.73
C GLY A 32 -3.47 1.00 7.27
N LYS A 33 -4.03 -0.10 6.82
CA LYS A 33 -4.51 -0.27 5.44
C LYS A 33 -5.47 0.85 5.02
N ASP A 34 -6.46 1.16 5.88
CA ASP A 34 -7.46 2.17 5.55
C ASP A 34 -6.86 3.58 5.52
N GLY A 35 -5.90 3.86 6.40
CA GLY A 35 -5.18 5.13 6.37
C GLY A 35 -4.39 5.30 5.09
N ILE A 36 -3.70 4.25 4.65
CA ILE A 36 -2.97 4.26 3.39
C ILE A 36 -3.95 4.47 2.22
N ALA A 37 -5.07 3.76 2.22
CA ALA A 37 -6.07 3.89 1.17
C ALA A 37 -6.60 5.32 1.06
N ARG A 38 -6.91 5.92 2.20
CA ARG A 38 -7.40 7.29 2.24
C ARG A 38 -6.41 8.28 1.65
N LEU A 39 -5.15 8.18 2.07
CA LEU A 39 -4.13 9.14 1.67
C LEU A 39 -3.64 8.94 0.23
N THR A 40 -3.70 7.71 -0.27
CA THR A 40 -3.28 7.41 -1.65
C THR A 40 -4.41 7.55 -2.65
N GLY A 41 -5.66 7.56 -2.18
CA GLY A 41 -6.83 7.49 -3.06
C GLY A 41 -7.09 6.10 -3.61
N LEU A 42 -6.39 5.09 -3.13
CA LEU A 42 -6.60 3.72 -3.55
C LEU A 42 -7.75 3.09 -2.76
N ASN A 43 -8.32 2.04 -3.35
CA ASN A 43 -9.31 1.23 -2.66
C ASN A 43 -8.62 0.40 -1.58
N PRO A 44 -9.22 0.20 -0.38
CA PRO A 44 -8.61 -0.62 0.67
C PRO A 44 -8.26 -2.04 0.21
N ASN A 45 -9.06 -2.63 -0.69
CA ASN A 45 -8.75 -3.94 -1.23
C ASN A 45 -7.49 -3.95 -2.08
N GLN A 46 -7.24 -2.86 -2.82
CA GLN A 46 -6.01 -2.72 -3.61
C GLN A 46 -4.79 -2.60 -2.69
N VAL A 47 -4.91 -1.82 -1.63
CA VAL A 47 -3.85 -1.69 -0.63
C VAL A 47 -3.59 -3.04 0.03
N ALA A 48 -4.64 -3.75 0.43
CA ALA A 48 -4.52 -5.05 1.07
C ALA A 48 -3.82 -6.08 0.19
N ARG A 49 -3.96 -5.97 -1.13
CA ARG A 49 -3.26 -6.85 -2.07
C ARG A 49 -1.78 -6.51 -2.21
N ARG A 50 -1.45 -5.21 -2.17
CA ARG A 50 -0.07 -4.78 -2.40
C ARG A 50 0.80 -4.94 -1.15
N LEU A 51 0.25 -4.75 0.04
CA LEU A 51 1.02 -4.80 1.29
C LEU A 51 1.76 -6.13 1.48
N PRO A 52 1.11 -7.31 1.34
CA PRO A 52 1.82 -8.58 1.47
C PRO A 52 2.93 -8.76 0.43
N GLU A 53 2.70 -8.27 -0.79
CA GLU A 53 3.70 -8.33 -1.85
C GLU A 53 4.93 -7.48 -1.48
N LEU A 54 4.69 -6.28 -0.98
CA LEU A 54 5.77 -5.37 -0.56
C LEU A 54 6.50 -5.92 0.67
N GLN A 55 5.78 -6.59 1.57
CA GLN A 55 6.40 -7.24 2.72
C GLN A 55 7.30 -8.39 2.27
N LYS A 56 6.87 -9.16 1.29
CA LYS A 56 7.64 -10.29 0.78
C LYS A 56 8.97 -9.86 0.18
N VAL A 57 9.00 -8.71 -0.49
CA VAL A 57 10.23 -8.16 -1.05
C VAL A 57 11.00 -7.29 -0.06
N GLY A 58 10.52 -7.14 1.16
CA GLY A 58 11.24 -6.44 2.22
C GLY A 58 11.13 -4.92 2.20
N MET A 59 10.15 -4.36 1.52
CA MET A 59 9.98 -2.90 1.44
C MET A 59 9.11 -2.35 2.55
N VAL A 60 8.17 -3.14 3.07
CA VAL A 60 7.34 -2.75 4.20
C VAL A 60 7.28 -3.90 5.19
N ALA A 61 6.92 -3.58 6.42
CA ALA A 61 6.74 -4.57 7.48
C ALA A 61 5.64 -4.11 8.43
N THR A 62 5.06 -5.05 9.15
CA THR A 62 4.15 -4.70 10.24
C THR A 62 4.98 -4.27 11.44
N THR A 63 4.48 -3.26 12.17
CA THR A 63 5.17 -2.75 13.36
C THR A 63 4.95 -3.61 14.61
N GLY A 64 4.02 -4.56 14.53
CA GLY A 64 3.59 -5.32 15.69
C GLY A 64 2.47 -4.65 16.47
N GLN A 65 2.07 -3.48 16.08
CA GLN A 65 0.98 -2.74 16.69
C GLN A 65 -0.25 -2.75 15.80
N THR A 66 -1.39 -2.35 16.36
CA THR A 66 -2.62 -2.21 15.62
C THR A 66 -3.09 -0.77 15.69
N VAL A 67 -3.84 -0.37 14.68
CA VAL A 67 -4.48 0.94 14.61
C VAL A 67 -5.96 0.73 14.31
N TYR A 68 -6.77 1.71 14.64
CA TYR A 68 -8.19 1.64 14.33
C TYR A 68 -8.46 2.30 12.99
N SER A 69 -9.21 1.59 12.14
CA SER A 69 -9.69 2.17 10.91
C SER A 69 -10.85 3.13 11.17
N ASP A 70 -11.24 3.89 10.16
CA ASP A 70 -12.40 4.78 10.25
C ASP A 70 -13.69 4.02 10.54
N ALA A 71 -13.74 2.75 10.18
CA ALA A 71 -14.89 1.91 10.47
C ALA A 71 -14.88 1.37 11.90
N GLY A 72 -13.90 1.75 12.74
CA GLY A 72 -13.79 1.30 14.10
C GLY A 72 -13.22 -0.10 14.27
N ARG A 73 -12.61 -0.65 13.25
CA ARG A 73 -11.97 -1.97 13.30
C ARG A 73 -10.48 -1.82 13.52
N SER A 74 -9.91 -2.72 14.32
CA SER A 74 -8.46 -2.75 14.48
C SER A 74 -7.84 -3.43 13.26
N GLU A 75 -6.74 -2.87 12.80
CA GLU A 75 -5.99 -3.42 11.68
C GLU A 75 -4.50 -3.27 11.95
N ARG A 76 -3.70 -4.06 11.23
CA ARG A 76 -2.26 -4.02 11.41
C ARG A 76 -1.70 -2.68 10.96
N GLU A 77 -0.71 -2.21 11.72
CA GLU A 77 0.04 -1.03 11.34
C GLU A 77 1.24 -1.45 10.47
N TRP A 78 1.44 -0.74 9.39
CA TRP A 78 2.52 -0.99 8.43
C TRP A 78 3.48 0.19 8.39
N SER A 79 4.75 -0.10 8.17
CA SER A 79 5.77 0.93 8.02
C SER A 79 6.79 0.50 6.97
N LEU A 80 7.60 1.45 6.51
CA LEU A 80 8.75 1.13 5.67
C LEU A 80 9.82 0.42 6.50
N THR A 81 10.53 -0.49 5.86
CA THR A 81 11.65 -1.19 6.50
C THR A 81 12.91 -0.32 6.53
#